data_c3135aa1d3ec671ccaa20c1876c36450
#
_entry.id   c3135aa1d3ec671ccaa20c1876c36450
#
_cell.length_a   1.000
_cell.length_b   1.000
_cell.length_c   1.000
_cell.angle_alpha   90.00
_cell.angle_beta   90.00
_cell.angle_gamma   90.00
#
_symmetry.space_group_name_H-M   'P 1'
#
loop_
_entity.id
_entity.type
_entity.pdbx_description
1 polymer ?
#
loop_
_entity_poly.entity_id
_entity_poly.type
_entity_poly.pdbx_seq_one_letter_code
_entity_poly.pdbx_strand_id
1 'polypeptide(L)'
;MCRVGDIIIVKEFKDKNGIVVPRHSFVVINDEAGIIESYSYDFISNVMCSFHSENHKKRKLKIKSNLEIVPNKIKGRNVNNKTGYIRADDLFYFKKDKIEYKVIGRLSDDMLVKLIKL
;
A
#
# COMPACT_ATOMS: atom_id res chain seq x y z
N MET A 1 -12.15 10.16 -3.26
CA MET A 1 -10.78 10.63 -3.48
C MET A 1 -9.90 10.17 -2.32
N CYS A 2 -8.74 9.59 -2.61
CA CYS A 2 -7.82 9.12 -1.57
C CYS A 2 -6.79 10.19 -1.22
N ARG A 3 -6.24 10.10 0.00
CA ARG A 3 -5.23 11.01 0.54
C ARG A 3 -4.06 10.22 1.10
N VAL A 4 -2.91 10.86 1.25
CA VAL A 4 -1.73 10.24 1.88
C VAL A 4 -2.11 9.65 3.23
N GLY A 5 -1.74 8.40 3.45
CA GLY A 5 -2.07 7.64 4.66
C GLY A 5 -3.32 6.78 4.54
N ASP A 6 -4.14 6.99 3.52
CA ASP A 6 -5.32 6.16 3.30
C ASP A 6 -4.91 4.74 2.91
N ILE A 7 -5.64 3.77 3.46
CA ILE A 7 -5.53 2.36 3.07
C ILE A 7 -6.64 2.08 2.08
N ILE A 8 -6.27 1.58 0.91
CA ILE A 8 -7.21 1.28 -0.16
C ILE A 8 -7.14 -0.20 -0.54
N ILE A 9 -8.27 -0.75 -0.96
CA ILE A 9 -8.32 -2.02 -1.68
C ILE A 9 -8.49 -1.69 -3.16
N VAL A 10 -7.64 -2.27 -3.99
CA VAL A 10 -7.71 -2.15 -5.45
C VAL A 10 -8.09 -3.50 -6.01
N LYS A 11 -9.13 -3.56 -6.86
CA LYS A 11 -9.51 -4.78 -7.57
C LYS A 11 -8.42 -5.13 -8.57
N GLU A 12 -8.48 -6.34 -9.13
CA GLU A 12 -7.52 -6.78 -10.16
C GLU A 12 -7.33 -5.67 -11.20
N PHE A 13 -6.07 -5.39 -11.52
CA PHE A 13 -5.72 -4.34 -12.47
C PHE A 13 -4.43 -4.69 -13.21
N LYS A 14 -4.14 -3.95 -14.26
CA LYS A 14 -2.84 -4.03 -14.95
C LYS A 14 -1.96 -2.88 -14.47
N ASP A 15 -0.72 -3.18 -14.10
CA ASP A 15 0.25 -2.15 -13.72
C ASP A 15 0.78 -1.38 -14.95
N LYS A 16 1.69 -0.44 -14.73
CA LYS A 16 2.25 0.38 -15.83
C LYS A 16 3.00 -0.43 -16.87
N ASN A 17 3.40 -1.66 -16.55
CA ASN A 17 4.10 -2.59 -17.45
C ASN A 17 3.15 -3.60 -18.09
N GLY A 18 1.85 -3.50 -17.85
CA GLY A 18 0.84 -4.41 -18.38
C GLY A 18 0.72 -5.73 -17.63
N ILE A 19 1.39 -5.86 -16.49
CA ILE A 19 1.33 -7.07 -15.66
C ILE A 19 0.06 -7.04 -14.82
N VAL A 20 -0.69 -8.17 -14.83
CA VAL A 20 -1.92 -8.31 -14.05
C VAL A 20 -1.56 -8.45 -12.57
N VAL A 21 -2.11 -7.56 -11.75
CA VAL A 21 -1.99 -7.60 -10.29
C VAL A 21 -3.34 -7.98 -9.71
N PRO A 22 -3.44 -9.05 -8.92
CA PRO A 22 -4.71 -9.44 -8.31
C PRO A 22 -5.15 -8.44 -7.25
N ARG A 23 -6.40 -8.54 -6.81
CA ARG A 23 -6.95 -7.69 -5.75
C ARG A 23 -6.01 -7.65 -4.54
N HIS A 24 -5.69 -6.44 -4.10
CA HIS A 24 -4.74 -6.25 -3.00
C HIS A 24 -4.97 -4.94 -2.26
N SER A 25 -4.39 -4.83 -1.07
CA SER A 25 -4.43 -3.61 -0.27
C SER A 25 -3.15 -2.80 -0.44
N PHE A 26 -3.29 -1.47 -0.39
CA PHE A 26 -2.18 -0.53 -0.58
C PHE A 26 -2.33 0.64 0.39
N VAL A 27 -1.20 1.28 0.70
CA VAL A 27 -1.18 2.55 1.46
C VAL A 27 -0.79 3.66 0.52
N VAL A 28 -1.59 4.71 0.46
CA VAL A 28 -1.30 5.89 -0.36
C VAL A 28 -0.17 6.70 0.29
N ILE A 29 0.91 6.94 -0.45
CA ILE A 29 2.07 7.69 0.02
C ILE A 29 2.28 9.02 -0.70
N ASN A 30 1.61 9.21 -1.82
CA ASN A 30 1.60 10.49 -2.56
C ASN A 30 0.25 10.62 -3.24
N ASP A 31 -0.43 11.74 -3.02
CA ASP A 31 -1.74 12.02 -3.60
C ASP A 31 -1.71 13.12 -4.67
N GLU A 32 -0.53 13.51 -5.11
CA GLU A 32 -0.32 14.47 -6.19
C GLU A 32 -0.04 13.75 -7.52
N ALA A 33 -0.69 14.20 -8.57
CA ALA A 33 -0.51 13.65 -9.92
C ALA A 33 0.87 13.97 -10.47
N GLY A 34 1.37 13.11 -11.33
CA GLY A 34 2.67 13.30 -11.98
C GLY A 34 2.86 12.35 -13.15
N ILE A 35 4.09 12.28 -13.63
CA ILE A 35 4.49 11.44 -14.76
C ILE A 35 5.78 10.71 -14.41
N ILE A 36 5.82 9.40 -14.69
CA ILE A 36 7.02 8.59 -14.59
C ILE A 36 7.16 7.74 -15.86
N GLU A 37 8.32 7.79 -16.52
CA GLU A 37 8.58 7.00 -17.73
C GLU A 37 7.44 7.08 -18.75
N SER A 38 6.95 8.32 -19.00
CA SER A 38 5.83 8.61 -19.89
C SER A 38 4.45 8.09 -19.40
N TYR A 39 4.38 7.53 -18.21
CA TYR A 39 3.12 7.08 -17.59
C TYR A 39 2.57 8.18 -16.68
N SER A 40 1.36 8.69 -17.00
CA SER A 40 0.65 9.64 -16.14
C SER A 40 -0.02 8.91 -14.99
N TYR A 41 0.20 9.36 -13.76
CA TYR A 41 -0.44 8.78 -12.57
C TYR A 41 -1.16 9.86 -11.76
N ASP A 42 -2.15 9.43 -10.99
CA ASP A 42 -2.90 10.31 -10.09
C ASP A 42 -2.41 10.23 -8.66
N PHE A 43 -1.93 9.06 -8.24
CA PHE A 43 -1.36 8.87 -6.91
C PHE A 43 -0.40 7.67 -6.88
N ILE A 44 0.40 7.59 -5.82
CA ILE A 44 1.40 6.53 -5.62
C ILE A 44 1.11 5.82 -4.30
N SER A 45 1.27 4.50 -4.30
CA SER A 45 1.04 3.67 -3.11
C SER A 45 2.14 2.64 -2.91
N ASN A 46 2.27 2.17 -1.67
CA ASN A 46 3.03 0.97 -1.33
C ASN A 46 2.08 -0.20 -1.11
N VAL A 47 2.50 -1.39 -1.52
CA VAL A 47 1.71 -2.60 -1.34
C VAL A 47 1.77 -3.08 0.11
N MET A 48 0.62 -3.55 0.61
CA MET A 48 0.49 -4.19 1.93
C MET A 48 0.40 -5.70 1.75
N CYS A 49 1.18 -6.43 2.53
CA CYS A 49 1.25 -7.89 2.46
C CYS A 49 0.93 -8.52 3.81
N SER A 50 0.39 -9.74 3.78
CA SER A 50 0.13 -10.52 4.98
C SER A 50 1.30 -11.47 5.27
N PHE A 51 1.48 -11.82 6.55
CA PHE A 51 2.42 -12.89 6.92
C PHE A 51 1.74 -14.24 6.75
N HIS A 52 2.43 -15.18 6.11
CA HIS A 52 1.91 -16.54 5.88
C HIS A 52 2.25 -17.51 7.02
N SER A 53 3.32 -17.23 7.78
CA SER A 53 3.79 -18.07 8.90
C SER A 53 4.77 -17.26 9.76
N GLU A 54 5.14 -17.80 10.93
CA GLU A 54 6.16 -17.17 11.78
C GLU A 54 7.53 -17.10 11.08
N ASN A 55 7.91 -18.12 10.33
CA ASN A 55 9.16 -18.10 9.57
C ASN A 55 9.14 -17.07 8.47
N HIS A 56 8.00 -16.93 7.78
CA HIS A 56 7.79 -15.90 6.76
C HIS A 56 7.92 -14.51 7.39
N LYS A 57 7.25 -14.28 8.53
CA LYS A 57 7.34 -13.03 9.28
C LYS A 57 8.77 -12.67 9.63
N LYS A 58 9.53 -13.59 10.23
CA LYS A 58 10.92 -13.36 10.61
C LYS A 58 11.78 -12.98 9.40
N ARG A 59 11.60 -13.68 8.29
CA ARG A 59 12.36 -13.43 7.06
C ARG A 59 12.04 -12.07 6.47
N LYS A 60 10.75 -11.70 6.40
CA LYS A 60 10.31 -10.42 5.81
C LYS A 60 10.69 -9.22 6.67
N LEU A 61 10.65 -9.35 7.99
CA LEU A 61 11.02 -8.25 8.90
C LEU A 61 12.52 -7.99 8.97
N LYS A 62 13.36 -8.88 8.46
CA LYS A 62 14.80 -8.62 8.28
C LYS A 62 15.09 -7.64 7.16
N ILE A 63 14.17 -7.47 6.23
CA ILE A 63 14.31 -6.51 5.12
C ILE A 63 13.96 -5.12 5.65
N LYS A 64 14.93 -4.21 5.61
CA LYS A 64 14.79 -2.87 6.23
C LYS A 64 13.69 -2.01 5.61
N SER A 65 13.37 -2.23 4.34
CA SER A 65 12.31 -1.50 3.64
C SER A 65 10.91 -2.06 3.90
N ASN A 66 10.78 -3.12 4.71
CA ASN A 66 9.49 -3.66 5.12
C ASN A 66 9.12 -3.12 6.50
N LEU A 67 7.96 -2.48 6.60
CA LEU A 67 7.44 -1.93 7.85
C LEU A 67 6.34 -2.82 8.38
N GLU A 68 6.50 -3.34 9.61
CA GLU A 68 5.49 -4.16 10.26
C GLU A 68 4.24 -3.33 10.56
N ILE A 69 3.06 -3.90 10.25
CA ILE A 69 1.77 -3.30 10.56
C ILE A 69 1.31 -3.79 11.92
N VAL A 70 1.03 -2.84 12.82
CA VAL A 70 0.46 -3.12 14.14
C VAL A 70 -1.03 -2.82 14.06
N PRO A 71 -1.95 -3.79 14.33
CA PRO A 71 -3.39 -3.60 14.09
C PRO A 71 -4.00 -2.37 14.76
N ASN A 72 -3.56 -2.00 15.96
CA ASN A 72 -4.08 -0.81 16.65
C ASN A 72 -3.62 0.52 16.01
N LYS A 73 -2.76 0.47 15.01
CA LYS A 73 -2.29 1.65 14.28
C LYS A 73 -3.04 1.86 12.96
N ILE A 74 -4.10 1.08 12.74
CA ILE A 74 -4.96 1.19 11.56
C ILE A 74 -6.36 1.49 12.03
N LYS A 75 -7.00 2.50 11.42
CA LYS A 75 -8.39 2.86 11.68
C LYS A 75 -9.23 2.60 10.44
N GLY A 76 -10.44 2.11 10.63
CA GLY A 76 -11.39 1.95 9.56
C GLY A 76 -12.24 0.69 9.69
N ARG A 77 -13.37 0.70 8.95
CA ARG A 77 -14.22 -0.48 8.80
C ARG A 77 -13.59 -1.40 7.76
N ASN A 78 -13.83 -2.67 7.83
CA ASN A 78 -13.36 -3.66 6.86
C ASN A 78 -11.84 -3.78 6.81
N VAL A 79 -11.12 -3.16 7.74
CA VAL A 79 -9.70 -3.39 7.89
C VAL A 79 -9.51 -4.71 8.61
N ASN A 80 -8.77 -5.60 7.98
CA ASN A 80 -8.48 -6.90 8.55
C ASN A 80 -7.53 -6.72 9.75
N ASN A 81 -7.88 -7.28 10.92
CA ASN A 81 -7.04 -7.23 12.11
C ASN A 81 -5.80 -8.13 12.01
N LYS A 82 -5.56 -8.71 10.86
CA LYS A 82 -4.37 -9.53 10.63
C LYS A 82 -3.12 -8.67 10.62
N THR A 83 -2.07 -9.19 11.22
CA THR A 83 -0.75 -8.59 11.13
C THR A 83 -0.19 -8.76 9.73
N GLY A 84 0.62 -7.81 9.30
CA GLY A 84 1.23 -7.83 7.99
C GLY A 84 2.37 -6.82 7.92
N TYR A 85 2.77 -6.47 6.73
CA TYR A 85 3.84 -5.49 6.51
C TYR A 85 3.58 -4.68 5.25
N ILE A 86 4.20 -3.49 5.19
CA ILE A 86 4.15 -2.61 4.03
C ILE A 86 5.52 -2.66 3.36
N ARG A 87 5.54 -2.89 2.05
CA ARG A 87 6.78 -2.87 1.26
C ARG A 87 7.07 -1.45 0.80
N ALA A 88 7.89 -0.74 1.55
CA ALA A 88 8.24 0.65 1.24
C ALA A 88 9.07 0.80 -0.04
N ASP A 89 9.73 -0.27 -0.49
CA ASP A 89 10.52 -0.30 -1.71
C ASP A 89 9.70 -0.64 -2.97
N ASP A 90 8.42 -0.99 -2.80
CA ASP A 90 7.58 -1.41 -3.93
C ASP A 90 6.50 -0.35 -4.19
N LEU A 91 6.74 0.49 -5.17
CA LEU A 91 5.88 1.61 -5.53
C LEU A 91 4.92 1.23 -6.65
N PHE A 92 3.64 1.51 -6.45
CA PHE A 92 2.62 1.36 -7.46
C PHE A 92 2.08 2.74 -7.85
N TYR A 93 2.13 3.03 -9.15
CA TYR A 93 1.66 4.29 -9.73
C TYR A 93 0.27 4.05 -10.30
N PHE A 94 -0.73 4.69 -9.72
CA PHE A 94 -2.12 4.46 -10.08
C PHE A 94 -2.73 5.61 -10.86
N LYS A 95 -3.52 5.26 -11.87
CA LYS A 95 -4.36 6.18 -12.61
C LYS A 95 -5.82 5.86 -12.29
N LYS A 96 -6.56 6.83 -11.75
CA LYS A 96 -7.92 6.60 -11.21
C LYS A 96 -8.89 5.97 -12.20
N ASP A 97 -8.80 6.34 -13.49
CA ASP A 97 -9.67 5.80 -14.52
C ASP A 97 -9.29 4.39 -14.99
N LYS A 98 -8.16 3.85 -14.52
CA LYS A 98 -7.66 2.52 -14.88
C LYS A 98 -7.86 1.49 -13.79
N ILE A 99 -8.33 1.88 -12.62
CA ILE A 99 -8.51 0.98 -11.47
C ILE A 99 -9.87 1.20 -10.82
N GLU A 100 -10.34 0.15 -10.14
CA GLU A 100 -11.45 0.25 -9.19
C GLU A 100 -10.88 0.10 -7.79
N TYR A 101 -11.07 1.12 -6.96
CA TYR A 101 -10.54 1.10 -5.59
C TYR A 101 -11.55 1.64 -4.58
N LYS A 102 -11.34 1.28 -3.33
CA LYS A 102 -12.16 1.72 -2.21
C LYS A 102 -11.26 2.03 -1.03
N VAL A 103 -11.47 3.19 -0.40
CA VAL A 103 -10.80 3.53 0.86
C VAL A 103 -11.44 2.71 1.97
N ILE A 104 -10.63 1.92 2.69
CA ILE A 104 -11.11 1.02 3.74
C ILE A 104 -10.60 1.40 5.13
N GLY A 105 -9.63 2.29 5.22
CA GLY A 105 -9.07 2.70 6.50
C GLY A 105 -7.99 3.75 6.33
N ARG A 106 -7.26 3.97 7.41
CA ARG A 106 -6.18 4.95 7.43
C ARG A 106 -5.07 4.50 8.39
N LEU A 107 -3.84 4.67 7.93
CA LEU A 107 -2.66 4.43 8.74
C LEU A 107 -2.56 5.53 9.82
N SER A 108 -2.10 5.19 11.03
CA SER A 108 -1.85 6.19 12.05
C SER A 108 -0.71 7.12 11.62
N ASP A 109 -0.72 8.35 12.15
CA ASP A 109 0.29 9.36 11.75
C ASP A 109 1.70 8.92 12.10
N ASP A 110 1.91 8.26 13.24
CA ASP A 110 3.24 7.77 13.63
C ASP A 110 3.75 6.67 12.69
N MET A 111 2.89 5.78 12.23
CA MET A 111 3.27 4.76 11.25
C MET A 111 3.53 5.36 9.87
N LEU A 112 2.73 6.35 9.48
CA LEU A 112 2.93 7.04 8.22
C LEU A 112 4.30 7.74 8.17
N VAL A 113 4.69 8.40 9.26
CA VAL A 113 6.02 9.02 9.38
C VAL A 113 7.12 7.99 9.23
N LYS A 114 6.99 6.84 9.90
CA LYS A 114 7.97 5.74 9.78
C LYS A 114 8.07 5.23 8.35
N LEU A 115 6.95 5.07 7.67
CA LEU A 115 6.90 4.59 6.29
C LEU A 115 7.61 5.55 5.34
N ILE A 116 7.34 6.84 5.45
CA ILE A 116 7.92 7.87 4.58
C ILE A 116 9.43 7.98 4.78
N LYS A 117 9.93 7.69 5.98
CA LYS A 117 11.37 7.73 6.28
C LYS A 117 12.16 6.50 5.83
N LEU A 118 11.50 5.49 5.36
CA LEU A 118 12.19 4.27 4.89
C LEU A 118 12.88 4.46 3.52
#